data_be529f16aab572bc43e4b274dfa32758
#
_entry.id   be529f16aab572bc43e4b274dfa32758
#
_cell.length_a   1.000
_cell.length_b   1.000
_cell.length_c   1.000
_cell.angle_alpha   90.00
_cell.angle_beta   90.00
_cell.angle_gamma   90.00
#
_symmetry.space_group_name_H-M   'P 1'
#
loop_
_entity.id
_entity.type
_entity.pdbx_description
1 polymer ?
#
loop_
_entity_poly.entity_id
_entity_poly.type
_entity_poly.pdbx_seq_one_letter_code
_entity_poly.pdbx_strand_id
1 'polypeptide(L)'
;MANMHEIDTIKIKGSSTTSPTALRMKEYIESAYPHVTSIEICETLEDAIRGADIVSEAVSCKEGEWPEYKREWIKPGALIISASTFNMDYHSIIDCKKVVDNFGMYENYADEDEMGYDENGERLHTGCMGEDFVYMVEDGLIERESITTLGEIIRHKKPGRESDDEVILVSIEGMPTEDVAWAYECYTYALIHGIGTKLKVWDAP
;
A
#
# COMPACT_ATOMS: atom_id res chain seq x y z
N MET A 1 5.80 2.57 10.10
CA MET A 1 5.96 1.17 10.57
C MET A 1 7.05 1.02 11.61
N ALA A 2 8.28 1.48 11.41
CA ALA A 2 9.38 1.32 12.38
C ALA A 2 9.12 1.93 13.79
N ASN A 3 8.13 2.81 13.93
CA ASN A 3 7.64 3.28 15.22
C ASN A 3 6.80 2.23 16.00
N MET A 4 6.39 1.15 15.36
CA MET A 4 5.71 0.04 16.03
C MET A 4 6.80 -0.85 16.64
N HIS A 5 6.72 -1.05 17.93
CA HIS A 5 7.80 -1.57 18.78
C HIS A 5 8.23 -3.03 18.53
N GLU A 6 7.67 -3.70 17.54
CA GLU A 6 7.88 -5.14 17.30
C GLU A 6 8.64 -5.44 16.01
N ILE A 7 9.10 -4.41 15.25
CA ILE A 7 9.87 -4.63 14.03
C ILE A 7 11.36 -4.63 14.39
N ASP A 8 11.99 -5.77 14.28
CA ASP A 8 13.42 -5.96 14.56
C ASP A 8 14.27 -6.14 13.30
N THR A 9 13.65 -6.51 12.18
CA THR A 9 14.31 -6.78 10.91
C THR A 9 13.62 -6.02 9.77
N ILE A 10 14.40 -5.32 8.96
CA ILE A 10 13.91 -4.61 7.77
C ILE A 10 14.72 -5.03 6.55
N LYS A 11 14.01 -5.43 5.50
CA LYS A 11 14.55 -5.71 4.18
C LYS A 11 14.14 -4.60 3.22
N ILE A 12 15.07 -4.04 2.50
CA ILE A 12 14.84 -2.93 1.57
C ILE A 12 15.16 -3.40 0.15
N LYS A 13 14.20 -3.27 -0.77
CA LYS A 13 14.42 -3.46 -2.20
C LYS A 13 14.29 -2.12 -2.91
N GLY A 14 15.40 -1.62 -3.40
CA GLY A 14 15.48 -0.45 -4.27
C GLY A 14 15.79 -0.85 -5.71
N SER A 15 16.12 0.11 -6.58
CA SER A 15 16.54 -0.16 -7.96
C SER A 15 17.84 -0.97 -8.04
N SER A 16 18.70 -0.88 -7.05
CA SER A 16 19.91 -1.70 -6.87
C SER A 16 20.33 -1.72 -5.39
N THR A 17 21.24 -2.62 -5.04
CA THR A 17 21.84 -2.67 -3.69
C THR A 17 22.68 -1.45 -3.36
N THR A 18 23.11 -0.70 -4.35
CA THR A 18 23.87 0.56 -4.23
C THR A 18 23.02 1.82 -4.47
N SER A 19 21.70 1.67 -4.55
CA SER A 19 20.78 2.80 -4.73
C SER A 19 20.99 3.84 -3.61
N PRO A 20 21.24 5.11 -3.95
CA PRO A 20 21.42 6.16 -2.94
C PRO A 20 20.21 6.33 -2.03
N THR A 21 19.01 6.05 -2.53
CA THR A 21 17.78 6.12 -1.73
C THR A 21 17.71 4.97 -0.72
N ALA A 22 18.03 3.75 -1.12
CA ALA A 22 18.04 2.60 -0.23
C ALA A 22 19.12 2.75 0.86
N LEU A 23 20.30 3.24 0.49
CA LEU A 23 21.40 3.50 1.45
C LEU A 23 20.99 4.58 2.48
N ARG A 24 20.44 5.72 2.04
CA ARG A 24 19.97 6.77 2.94
C ARG A 24 18.84 6.29 3.85
N MET A 25 17.93 5.45 3.33
CA MET A 25 16.87 4.84 4.14
C MET A 25 17.46 3.95 5.22
N LYS A 26 18.44 3.10 4.87
CA LYS A 26 19.15 2.26 5.83
C LYS A 26 19.82 3.10 6.92
N GLU A 27 20.64 4.08 6.57
CA GLU A 27 21.32 4.99 7.51
C GLU A 27 20.32 5.71 8.44
N TYR A 28 19.20 6.17 7.89
CA TYR A 28 18.15 6.82 8.68
C TYR A 28 17.54 5.85 9.70
N ILE A 29 17.20 4.62 9.27
CA ILE A 29 16.60 3.63 10.16
C ILE A 29 17.59 3.25 11.27
N GLU A 30 18.85 3.00 10.94
CA GLU A 30 19.92 2.70 11.92
C GLU A 30 20.05 3.79 12.99
N SER A 31 19.93 5.05 12.59
CA SER A 31 20.05 6.19 13.51
C SER A 31 18.79 6.47 14.33
N ALA A 32 17.61 6.34 13.72
CA ALA A 32 16.34 6.75 14.32
C ALA A 32 15.64 5.63 15.11
N TYR A 33 15.94 4.36 14.80
CA TYR A 33 15.24 3.19 15.35
C TYR A 33 16.23 2.12 15.86
N PRO A 34 16.90 2.36 16.99
CA PRO A 34 17.95 1.46 17.50
C PRO A 34 17.43 0.07 17.92
N HIS A 35 16.14 -0.15 18.01
CA HIS A 35 15.53 -1.45 18.24
C HIS A 35 15.51 -2.33 16.97
N VAL A 36 15.66 -1.75 15.79
CA VAL A 36 15.81 -2.50 14.54
C VAL A 36 17.23 -3.02 14.47
N THR A 37 17.37 -4.32 14.66
CA THR A 37 18.69 -4.98 14.82
C THR A 37 19.28 -5.48 13.50
N SER A 38 18.45 -5.65 12.46
CA SER A 38 18.87 -6.14 11.15
C SER A 38 18.27 -5.30 10.02
N ILE A 39 19.12 -4.73 9.17
CA ILE A 39 18.68 -3.97 8.00
C ILE A 39 19.47 -4.42 6.78
N GLU A 40 18.77 -5.04 5.84
CA GLU A 40 19.34 -5.61 4.62
C GLU A 40 18.85 -4.86 3.38
N ILE A 41 19.74 -4.57 2.43
CA ILE A 41 19.37 -4.10 1.11
C ILE A 41 19.42 -5.32 0.18
N CYS A 42 18.25 -5.78 -0.25
CA CYS A 42 18.09 -6.99 -1.02
C CYS A 42 18.40 -6.78 -2.50
N GLU A 43 18.98 -7.78 -3.15
CA GLU A 43 19.25 -7.77 -4.58
C GLU A 43 17.99 -8.05 -5.38
N THR A 44 17.14 -8.96 -4.93
CA THR A 44 15.91 -9.36 -5.61
C THR A 44 14.66 -9.01 -4.80
N LEU A 45 13.51 -8.97 -5.47
CA LEU A 45 12.21 -8.85 -4.82
C LEU A 45 11.91 -10.08 -3.95
N GLU A 46 12.27 -11.26 -4.45
CA GLU A 46 12.10 -12.51 -3.71
C GLU A 46 12.80 -12.47 -2.35
N ASP A 47 14.06 -12.00 -2.31
CA ASP A 47 14.81 -11.89 -1.06
C ASP A 47 14.14 -10.93 -0.06
N ALA A 48 13.57 -9.84 -0.57
CA ALA A 48 12.87 -8.87 0.27
C ALA A 48 11.54 -9.41 0.83
N ILE A 49 10.79 -10.16 0.03
CA ILE A 49 9.45 -10.63 0.36
C ILE A 49 9.49 -11.91 1.21
N ARG A 50 10.39 -12.86 0.88
CA ARG A 50 10.41 -14.14 1.58
C ARG A 50 10.62 -14.00 3.09
N GLY A 51 9.66 -14.56 3.84
CA GLY A 51 9.65 -14.56 5.30
C GLY A 51 9.25 -13.25 5.94
N ALA A 52 8.90 -12.21 5.16
CA ALA A 52 8.43 -10.95 5.71
C ALA A 52 7.01 -11.10 6.31
N ASP A 53 6.81 -10.55 7.50
CA ASP A 53 5.49 -10.43 8.14
C ASP A 53 4.68 -9.32 7.50
N ILE A 54 5.36 -8.24 7.10
CA ILE A 54 4.77 -7.07 6.44
C ILE A 54 5.58 -6.77 5.18
N VAL A 55 4.89 -6.69 4.05
CA VAL A 55 5.43 -6.20 2.79
C VAL A 55 4.79 -4.85 2.49
N SER A 56 5.59 -3.81 2.32
CA SER A 56 5.10 -2.48 1.93
C SER A 56 5.65 -2.14 0.56
N GLU A 57 4.77 -2.03 -0.39
CA GLU A 57 5.07 -1.70 -1.78
C GLU A 57 4.66 -0.25 -2.05
N ALA A 58 5.57 0.54 -2.62
CA ALA A 58 5.37 1.93 -3.02
C ALA A 58 6.35 2.28 -4.15
N VAL A 59 6.40 1.44 -5.16
CA VAL A 59 7.33 1.60 -6.28
C VAL A 59 6.71 2.50 -7.35
N SER A 60 7.51 3.40 -7.91
CA SER A 60 7.12 4.15 -9.10
C SER A 60 7.72 3.48 -10.33
N CYS A 61 6.90 2.94 -11.20
CA CYS A 61 7.28 2.36 -12.48
C CYS A 61 6.54 3.04 -13.62
N LYS A 62 6.95 2.72 -14.85
CA LYS A 62 6.15 3.07 -16.00
C LYS A 62 4.99 2.10 -16.11
N GLU A 63 3.94 2.56 -16.77
CA GLU A 63 2.80 1.72 -17.09
C GLU A 63 3.25 0.41 -17.78
N GLY A 64 2.74 -0.71 -17.26
CA GLY A 64 3.10 -2.04 -17.72
C GLY A 64 4.46 -2.60 -17.25
N GLU A 65 5.26 -1.80 -16.51
CA GLU A 65 6.54 -2.26 -15.93
C GLU A 65 6.39 -2.58 -14.43
N TRP A 66 5.24 -3.11 -14.00
CA TRP A 66 4.95 -3.39 -12.61
C TRP A 66 5.82 -4.52 -12.06
N PRO A 67 6.24 -4.46 -10.78
CA PRO A 67 6.99 -5.55 -10.15
C PRO A 67 6.16 -6.83 -10.09
N GLU A 68 6.78 -7.95 -10.41
CA GLU A 68 6.14 -9.26 -10.38
C GLU A 68 6.26 -9.88 -8.99
N TYR A 69 5.12 -10.18 -8.35
CA TYR A 69 5.06 -10.89 -7.07
C TYR A 69 4.55 -12.31 -7.29
N LYS A 70 5.16 -13.28 -6.59
CA LYS A 70 4.75 -14.68 -6.67
C LYS A 70 4.19 -15.13 -5.34
N ARG A 71 3.09 -15.88 -5.40
CA ARG A 71 2.40 -16.38 -4.19
C ARG A 71 3.33 -17.19 -3.27
N GLU A 72 4.24 -17.98 -3.83
CA GLU A 72 5.19 -18.79 -3.06
C GLU A 72 6.26 -18.00 -2.31
N TRP A 73 6.39 -16.69 -2.55
CA TRP A 73 7.27 -15.81 -1.78
C TRP A 73 6.60 -15.30 -0.50
N ILE A 74 5.27 -15.27 -0.50
CA ILE A 74 4.46 -14.69 0.56
C ILE A 74 4.18 -15.76 1.60
N LYS A 75 4.60 -15.52 2.84
CA LYS A 75 4.35 -16.46 3.92
C LYS A 75 2.88 -16.41 4.37
N PRO A 76 2.36 -17.50 4.95
CA PRO A 76 1.07 -17.46 5.66
C PRO A 76 1.07 -16.36 6.72
N GLY A 77 -0.04 -15.67 6.87
CA GLY A 77 -0.21 -14.59 7.83
C GLY A 77 0.40 -13.23 7.42
N ALA A 78 1.03 -13.12 6.25
CA ALA A 78 1.64 -11.87 5.81
C ALA A 78 0.60 -10.78 5.56
N LEU A 79 1.00 -9.53 5.85
CA LEU A 79 0.28 -8.32 5.48
C LEU A 79 1.01 -7.66 4.30
N ILE A 80 0.33 -7.51 3.18
CA ILE A 80 0.84 -6.81 2.01
C ILE A 80 0.12 -5.47 1.90
N ILE A 81 0.86 -4.38 1.87
CA ILE A 81 0.34 -3.02 1.73
C ILE A 81 0.83 -2.49 0.39
N SER A 82 -0.08 -2.27 -0.55
CA SER A 82 0.18 -1.66 -1.85
C SER A 82 -0.28 -0.20 -1.81
N ALA A 83 0.68 0.70 -1.99
CA ALA A 83 0.45 2.14 -2.21
C ALA A 83 0.75 2.52 -3.68
N SER A 84 0.82 1.55 -4.54
CA SER A 84 0.99 1.60 -5.98
C SER A 84 0.38 0.31 -6.53
N THR A 85 1.07 -0.42 -7.42
CA THR A 85 0.62 -1.72 -7.91
C THR A 85 1.77 -2.67 -8.18
N PHE A 86 1.43 -3.95 -8.25
CA PHE A 86 2.32 -5.04 -8.67
C PHE A 86 1.51 -6.11 -9.38
N ASN A 87 2.17 -6.88 -10.23
CA ASN A 87 1.55 -8.02 -10.88
C ASN A 87 1.57 -9.23 -9.94
N MET A 88 0.43 -9.87 -9.76
CA MET A 88 0.28 -11.18 -9.14
C MET A 88 -0.92 -11.86 -9.80
N ASP A 89 -0.85 -13.16 -10.01
CA ASP A 89 -1.97 -13.87 -10.64
C ASP A 89 -3.27 -13.74 -9.81
N TYR A 90 -4.40 -13.63 -10.50
CA TYR A 90 -5.70 -13.38 -9.87
C TYR A 90 -6.12 -14.47 -8.88
N HIS A 91 -5.74 -15.73 -9.11
CA HIS A 91 -6.02 -16.80 -8.15
C HIS A 91 -5.34 -16.54 -6.81
N SER A 92 -4.09 -16.09 -6.84
CA SER A 92 -3.34 -15.72 -5.64
C SER A 92 -3.94 -14.50 -4.94
N ILE A 93 -4.46 -13.53 -5.70
CA ILE A 93 -5.15 -12.36 -5.12
C ILE A 93 -6.51 -12.77 -4.52
N ILE A 94 -7.25 -13.65 -5.18
CA ILE A 94 -8.55 -14.15 -4.70
C ILE A 94 -8.40 -14.80 -3.32
N ASP A 95 -7.34 -15.55 -3.09
CA ASP A 95 -7.06 -16.23 -1.83
C ASP A 95 -6.68 -15.28 -0.67
N CYS A 96 -6.35 -14.03 -0.97
CA CYS A 96 -6.06 -13.03 0.05
C CYS A 96 -7.35 -12.38 0.57
N LYS A 97 -7.33 -11.94 1.84
CA LYS A 97 -8.32 -10.98 2.33
C LYS A 97 -8.02 -9.62 1.71
N LYS A 98 -9.00 -9.06 1.01
CA LYS A 98 -8.87 -7.76 0.34
C LYS A 98 -9.35 -6.65 1.25
N VAL A 99 -8.47 -5.67 1.49
CA VAL A 99 -8.76 -4.49 2.30
C VAL A 99 -8.45 -3.25 1.49
N VAL A 100 -9.29 -2.25 1.55
CA VAL A 100 -9.10 -0.98 0.86
C VAL A 100 -9.37 0.20 1.80
N ASP A 101 -8.85 1.36 1.46
CA ASP A 101 -9.20 2.62 2.12
C ASP A 101 -10.67 3.00 1.82
N ASN A 102 -11.05 3.10 0.54
CA ASN A 102 -12.42 3.39 0.11
C ASN A 102 -12.73 2.70 -1.22
N PHE A 103 -13.56 1.66 -1.19
CA PHE A 103 -13.87 0.91 -2.40
C PHE A 103 -14.61 1.73 -3.46
N GLY A 104 -15.51 2.64 -3.06
CA GLY A 104 -16.22 3.52 -4.00
C GLY A 104 -15.31 4.45 -4.80
N MET A 105 -14.11 4.76 -4.30
CA MET A 105 -13.11 5.52 -5.05
C MET A 105 -12.58 4.70 -6.23
N TYR A 106 -12.25 3.43 -6.00
CA TYR A 106 -11.77 2.52 -7.05
C TYR A 106 -12.84 2.21 -8.09
N GLU A 107 -14.10 2.05 -7.66
CA GLU A 107 -15.23 1.93 -8.59
C GLU A 107 -15.32 3.14 -9.52
N ASN A 108 -15.11 4.35 -9.01
CA ASN A 108 -15.11 5.56 -9.85
C ASN A 108 -13.90 5.61 -10.80
N TYR A 109 -12.71 5.18 -10.36
CA TYR A 109 -11.55 5.13 -11.25
C TYR A 109 -11.75 4.11 -12.37
N ALA A 110 -12.24 2.93 -12.05
CA ALA A 110 -12.54 1.90 -13.05
C ALA A 110 -13.61 2.34 -14.07
N ASP A 111 -14.56 3.18 -13.67
CA ASP A 111 -15.57 3.77 -14.57
C ASP A 111 -14.97 4.83 -15.52
N GLU A 112 -13.89 5.51 -15.11
CA GLU A 112 -13.22 6.55 -15.90
C GLU A 112 -12.16 5.96 -16.85
N ASP A 113 -11.55 4.86 -16.48
CA ASP A 113 -10.48 4.21 -17.24
C ASP A 113 -11.03 3.04 -18.08
N GLU A 114 -11.03 3.20 -19.41
CA GLU A 114 -11.31 2.08 -20.34
C GLU A 114 -10.13 1.11 -20.33
N MET A 115 -10.17 0.15 -19.39
CA MET A 115 -9.14 -0.88 -19.32
C MET A 115 -9.16 -1.81 -20.54
N GLY A 116 -7.99 -1.99 -21.09
CA GLY A 116 -7.77 -2.91 -22.21
C GLY A 116 -7.69 -4.38 -21.76
N TYR A 117 -7.72 -5.25 -22.78
CA TYR A 117 -7.40 -6.67 -22.65
C TYR A 117 -6.11 -6.94 -23.44
N ASP A 118 -5.35 -7.90 -22.97
CA ASP A 118 -4.18 -8.38 -23.68
C ASP A 118 -4.58 -9.23 -24.92
N GLU A 119 -3.58 -9.74 -25.65
CA GLU A 119 -3.81 -10.60 -26.82
C GLU A 119 -4.47 -11.95 -26.52
N ASN A 120 -4.49 -12.37 -25.24
CA ASN A 120 -5.11 -13.60 -24.77
C ASN A 120 -6.54 -13.36 -24.25
N GLY A 121 -6.98 -12.09 -24.19
CA GLY A 121 -8.28 -11.70 -23.65
C GLY A 121 -8.29 -11.59 -22.11
N GLU A 122 -7.12 -11.49 -21.47
CA GLU A 122 -6.99 -11.24 -20.05
C GLU A 122 -6.97 -9.72 -19.80
N ARG A 123 -7.63 -9.25 -18.73
CA ARG A 123 -7.59 -7.84 -18.37
C ARG A 123 -6.16 -7.43 -18.01
N LEU A 124 -5.77 -6.27 -18.49
CA LEU A 124 -4.51 -5.65 -18.10
C LEU A 124 -4.64 -5.14 -16.65
N HIS A 125 -3.58 -5.32 -15.87
CA HIS A 125 -3.49 -4.71 -14.56
C HIS A 125 -3.44 -3.19 -14.68
N THR A 126 -4.11 -2.54 -13.75
CA THR A 126 -4.11 -1.09 -13.62
C THR A 126 -2.87 -0.59 -12.87
N GLY A 127 -2.73 0.72 -12.77
CA GLY A 127 -1.76 1.34 -11.87
C GLY A 127 -2.15 1.29 -10.39
N CYS A 128 -3.24 0.59 -10.05
CA CYS A 128 -3.88 0.62 -8.74
C CYS A 128 -4.49 -0.74 -8.39
N MET A 129 -3.99 -1.39 -7.36
CA MET A 129 -4.45 -2.71 -6.94
C MET A 129 -5.96 -2.73 -6.58
N GLY A 130 -6.50 -1.61 -6.09
CA GLY A 130 -7.93 -1.53 -5.75
C GLY A 130 -8.85 -1.59 -6.97
N GLU A 131 -8.41 -1.13 -8.14
CA GLU A 131 -9.14 -1.28 -9.40
C GLU A 131 -9.15 -2.73 -9.88
N ASP A 132 -8.04 -3.46 -9.70
CA ASP A 132 -8.02 -4.90 -9.98
C ASP A 132 -9.11 -5.63 -9.18
N PHE A 133 -9.38 -5.20 -7.94
CA PHE A 133 -10.48 -5.77 -7.15
C PHE A 133 -11.84 -5.43 -7.74
N VAL A 134 -12.02 -4.21 -8.32
CA VAL A 134 -13.27 -3.86 -9.02
C VAL A 134 -13.50 -4.78 -10.21
N TYR A 135 -12.47 -4.98 -11.02
CA TYR A 135 -12.56 -5.86 -12.18
C TYR A 135 -12.80 -7.32 -11.80
N MET A 136 -12.23 -7.80 -10.70
CA MET A 136 -12.55 -9.14 -10.18
C MET A 136 -14.02 -9.27 -9.78
N VAL A 137 -14.63 -8.21 -9.25
CA VAL A 137 -16.08 -8.19 -8.95
C VAL A 137 -16.89 -8.20 -10.23
N GLU A 138 -16.55 -7.37 -11.21
CA GLU A 138 -17.24 -7.31 -12.50
C GLU A 138 -17.18 -8.63 -13.28
N ASP A 139 -16.03 -9.31 -13.24
CA ASP A 139 -15.83 -10.61 -13.88
C ASP A 139 -16.44 -11.78 -13.07
N GLY A 140 -17.03 -11.49 -11.92
CA GLY A 140 -17.69 -12.51 -11.06
C GLY A 140 -16.70 -13.45 -10.37
N LEU A 141 -15.44 -13.07 -10.23
CA LEU A 141 -14.41 -13.86 -9.57
C LEU A 141 -14.50 -13.76 -8.05
N ILE A 142 -14.97 -12.63 -7.55
CA ILE A 142 -15.20 -12.37 -6.12
C ILE A 142 -16.51 -11.62 -5.90
N GLU A 143 -17.09 -11.75 -4.72
CA GLU A 143 -18.25 -10.95 -4.31
C GLU A 143 -17.79 -9.58 -3.78
N ARG A 144 -18.52 -8.52 -4.12
CA ARG A 144 -18.23 -7.15 -3.65
C ARG A 144 -18.15 -7.06 -2.11
N GLU A 145 -19.00 -7.80 -1.42
CA GLU A 145 -19.09 -7.89 0.05
C GLU A 145 -17.86 -8.53 0.69
N SER A 146 -17.07 -9.28 -0.08
CA SER A 146 -15.80 -9.88 0.38
C SER A 146 -14.70 -8.82 0.59
N ILE A 147 -14.84 -7.66 -0.04
CA ILE A 147 -13.91 -6.55 0.13
C ILE A 147 -14.24 -5.80 1.42
N THR A 148 -13.23 -5.53 2.20
CA THR A 148 -13.36 -4.86 3.50
C THR A 148 -12.72 -3.48 3.42
N THR A 149 -13.36 -2.45 3.97
CA THR A 149 -12.74 -1.13 4.07
C THR A 149 -12.02 -0.95 5.40
N LEU A 150 -10.94 -0.15 5.41
CA LEU A 150 -10.25 0.23 6.66
C LEU A 150 -11.21 0.87 7.66
N GLY A 151 -12.15 1.67 7.18
CA GLY A 151 -13.18 2.28 8.02
C GLY A 151 -14.11 1.27 8.70
N GLU A 152 -14.41 0.12 8.08
CA GLU A 152 -15.17 -0.95 8.72
C GLU A 152 -14.36 -1.65 9.81
N ILE A 153 -13.06 -1.86 9.58
CA ILE A 153 -12.16 -2.47 10.59
C ILE A 153 -12.01 -1.54 11.80
N ILE A 154 -11.68 -0.27 11.57
CA ILE A 154 -11.50 0.73 12.65
C ILE A 154 -12.76 0.89 13.49
N ARG A 155 -13.93 0.79 12.87
CA ARG A 155 -15.23 0.88 13.55
C ARG A 155 -15.72 -0.47 14.10
N HIS A 156 -14.88 -1.50 14.08
CA HIS A 156 -15.20 -2.87 14.56
C HIS A 156 -16.45 -3.49 13.91
N LYS A 157 -16.75 -3.14 12.67
CA LYS A 157 -17.86 -3.71 11.89
C LYS A 157 -17.45 -5.02 11.21
N LYS A 158 -16.19 -5.10 10.78
CA LYS A 158 -15.58 -6.30 10.23
C LYS A 158 -14.23 -6.55 10.93
N PRO A 159 -13.81 -7.81 11.09
CA PRO A 159 -12.50 -8.11 11.64
C PRO A 159 -11.39 -7.71 10.67
N GLY A 160 -10.26 -7.23 11.20
CA GLY A 160 -9.08 -6.96 10.40
C GLY A 160 -8.40 -8.26 9.95
N ARG A 161 -8.31 -9.24 10.86
CA ARG A 161 -7.74 -10.57 10.62
C ARG A 161 -8.64 -11.63 11.26
N GLU A 162 -8.84 -12.75 10.59
CA GLU A 162 -9.71 -13.83 11.03
C GLU A 162 -8.94 -15.10 11.42
N SER A 163 -7.71 -15.27 10.90
CA SER A 163 -6.82 -16.37 11.30
C SER A 163 -5.35 -15.95 11.19
N ASP A 164 -4.48 -16.64 11.91
CA ASP A 164 -3.03 -16.35 11.91
C ASP A 164 -2.37 -16.59 10.55
N ASP A 165 -2.92 -17.48 9.75
CA ASP A 165 -2.41 -17.81 8.41
C ASP A 165 -3.01 -16.96 7.29
N GLU A 166 -4.00 -16.11 7.59
CA GLU A 166 -4.68 -15.29 6.60
C GLU A 166 -3.72 -14.26 6.01
N VAL A 167 -3.50 -14.31 4.69
CA VAL A 167 -2.78 -13.27 3.97
C VAL A 167 -3.73 -12.12 3.67
N ILE A 168 -3.32 -10.91 4.05
CA ILE A 168 -4.12 -9.70 3.85
C ILE A 168 -3.44 -8.83 2.83
N LEU A 169 -4.16 -8.47 1.77
CA LEU A 169 -3.74 -7.53 0.74
C LEU A 169 -4.53 -6.23 0.90
N VAL A 170 -3.81 -5.14 1.19
CA VAL A 170 -4.36 -3.81 1.40
C VAL A 170 -3.97 -2.91 0.23
N SER A 171 -4.94 -2.32 -0.45
CA SER A 171 -4.71 -1.25 -1.42
C SER A 171 -5.00 0.11 -0.77
N ILE A 172 -4.04 1.04 -0.86
CA ILE A 172 -4.11 2.38 -0.29
C ILE A 172 -3.58 3.37 -1.32
N GLU A 173 -4.49 4.08 -2.00
CA GLU A 173 -4.14 5.15 -2.95
C GLU A 173 -4.24 6.54 -2.31
N GLY A 174 -4.73 6.58 -1.06
CA GLY A 174 -4.93 7.82 -0.32
C GLY A 174 -6.28 8.48 -0.60
N MET A 175 -6.73 9.25 0.37
CA MET A 175 -7.97 10.00 0.27
C MET A 175 -7.75 11.47 0.65
N PRO A 176 -8.36 12.44 -0.07
CA PRO A 176 -8.26 13.85 0.27
C PRO A 176 -8.69 14.18 1.72
N THR A 177 -9.54 13.34 2.32
CA THR A 177 -9.94 13.47 3.73
C THR A 177 -8.78 13.25 4.70
N GLU A 178 -7.82 12.42 4.35
CA GLU A 178 -6.60 12.16 5.13
C GLU A 178 -5.67 13.36 5.06
N ASP A 179 -5.50 13.95 3.87
CA ASP A 179 -4.70 15.17 3.68
C ASP A 179 -5.28 16.34 4.46
N VAL A 180 -6.61 16.50 4.43
CA VAL A 180 -7.29 17.56 5.20
C VAL A 180 -7.13 17.34 6.71
N ALA A 181 -7.23 16.10 7.19
CA ALA A 181 -7.04 15.79 8.60
C ALA A 181 -5.62 16.14 9.06
N TRP A 182 -4.59 15.71 8.32
CA TRP A 182 -3.20 16.05 8.60
C TRP A 182 -2.92 17.55 8.50
N ALA A 183 -3.44 18.20 7.46
CA ALA A 183 -3.29 19.65 7.28
C ALA A 183 -3.89 20.42 8.45
N TYR A 184 -5.05 19.98 8.96
CA TYR A 184 -5.70 20.59 10.11
C TYR A 184 -4.86 20.45 11.39
N GLU A 185 -4.30 19.28 11.65
CA GLU A 185 -3.41 19.06 12.80
C GLU A 185 -2.15 19.92 12.70
N CYS A 186 -1.49 19.94 11.52
CA CYS A 186 -0.32 20.79 11.28
C CYS A 186 -0.66 22.28 11.46
N TYR A 187 -1.79 22.72 10.93
CA TYR A 187 -2.27 24.11 11.05
C TYR A 187 -2.52 24.49 12.51
N THR A 188 -3.22 23.63 13.23
CA THR A 188 -3.54 23.86 14.66
C THR A 188 -2.26 23.90 15.49
N TYR A 189 -1.33 22.99 15.26
CA TYR A 189 -0.03 22.98 15.93
C TYR A 189 0.76 24.28 15.65
N ALA A 190 0.81 24.69 14.39
CA ALA A 190 1.51 25.91 13.98
C ALA A 190 0.94 27.18 14.63
N LEU A 191 -0.41 27.27 14.72
CA LEU A 191 -1.08 28.39 15.40
C LEU A 191 -0.72 28.46 16.87
N ILE A 192 -0.76 27.34 17.59
CA ILE A 192 -0.47 27.27 19.03
C ILE A 192 0.98 27.63 19.33
N HIS A 193 1.90 27.24 18.46
CA HIS A 193 3.35 27.47 18.66
C HIS A 193 3.90 28.70 17.95
N GLY A 194 3.06 29.49 17.25
CA GLY A 194 3.50 30.68 16.55
C GLY A 194 4.43 30.39 15.36
N ILE A 195 4.30 29.20 14.75
CA ILE A 195 5.11 28.76 13.61
C ILE A 195 4.43 29.17 12.31
N GLY A 196 5.23 29.57 11.32
CA GLY A 196 4.78 29.95 9.99
C GLY A 196 4.50 31.44 9.82
N THR A 197 4.06 31.81 8.63
CA THR A 197 3.78 33.20 8.25
C THR A 197 2.31 33.34 7.84
N LYS A 198 1.61 34.30 8.40
CA LYS A 198 0.26 34.66 7.96
C LYS A 198 0.33 35.40 6.65
N LEU A 199 -0.18 34.79 5.61
CA LEU A 199 -0.29 35.42 4.29
C LEU A 199 -1.70 35.98 4.10
N LYS A 200 -1.78 37.17 3.50
CA LYS A 200 -3.06 37.73 3.06
C LYS A 200 -3.39 37.13 1.69
N VAL A 201 -4.51 36.45 1.59
CA VAL A 201 -4.90 35.74 0.35
C VAL A 201 -5.62 36.68 -0.62
N TRP A 202 -6.43 37.65 -0.11
CA TRP A 202 -7.10 38.69 -0.88
C TRP A 202 -7.35 39.92 -0.02
N ASP A 203 -7.65 41.06 -0.66
CA ASP A 203 -7.78 42.34 0.00
C ASP A 203 -9.20 42.64 0.54
N ALA A 204 -10.17 41.85 0.13
CA ALA A 204 -11.56 41.99 0.60
C ALA A 204 -12.20 40.61 0.80
N PRO A 205 -13.17 40.48 1.73
CA PRO A 205 -13.93 39.25 1.90
C PRO A 205 -14.82 38.98 0.70
#